data_cff32f775e2a8eaeebe6425b4d30ef34
#
_entry.id   cff32f775e2a8eaeebe6425b4d30ef34
#
_cell.length_a   1.000
_cell.length_b   1.000
_cell.length_c   1.000
_cell.angle_alpha   90.00
_cell.angle_beta   90.00
_cell.angle_gamma   90.00
#
_symmetry.space_group_name_H-M   'P 1'
#
loop_
_entity.id
_entity.type
_entity.pdbx_description
1 polymer ?
#
loop_
_entity_poly.entity_id
_entity_poly.type
_entity_poly.pdbx_seq_one_letter_code
_entity_poly.pdbx_strand_id
1 'polypeptide(L)'
;KKEAAGPLARDFDQTFLDSYLNQESWEKAESMLQTEAANLAIRKAGLQKQDINMVFAGDLLNQCISSTFGLRGMDIPFLGQYGACSTMAQTLIMASIMVECGAANYACAVTSSHFCTAERQFRTPLEYGSQRAPTAQWTATASGSAVLGMSGDIQVRHATVGRITDLGVTDMTNMGAAMASAAAQT
;
A
#
# COMPACT_ATOMS: atom_id res chain seq x y z
N LYS A 1 3.33 -8.23 15.21
CA LYS A 1 4.16 -8.24 16.45
C LYS A 1 5.55 -7.65 16.22
N LYS A 2 6.26 -7.98 15.13
CA LYS A 2 7.61 -7.43 14.84
C LYS A 2 7.55 -5.93 14.51
N GLU A 3 6.60 -5.52 13.69
CA GLU A 3 6.37 -4.12 13.32
C GLU A 3 6.00 -3.28 14.56
N ALA A 4 5.15 -3.81 15.44
CA ALA A 4 4.78 -3.16 16.71
C ALA A 4 5.95 -3.00 17.70
N ALA A 5 7.03 -3.74 17.52
CA ALA A 5 8.27 -3.61 18.30
C ALA A 5 9.38 -2.87 17.53
N GLY A 6 9.10 -2.42 16.32
CA GLY A 6 10.04 -1.70 15.46
C GLY A 6 10.10 -0.20 15.75
N PRO A 7 10.96 0.54 15.05
CA PRO A 7 11.15 1.97 15.27
C PRO A 7 9.91 2.80 14.98
N LEU A 8 9.02 2.33 14.10
CA LEU A 8 7.79 3.02 13.70
C LEU A 8 6.56 2.56 14.50
N ALA A 9 6.73 1.75 15.55
CA ALA A 9 5.62 1.16 16.30
C ALA A 9 4.61 2.20 16.83
N ARG A 10 5.08 3.40 17.16
CA ARG A 10 4.25 4.49 17.69
C ARG A 10 3.42 5.19 16.62
N ASP A 11 3.79 5.02 15.35
CA ASP A 11 3.17 5.71 14.23
C ASP A 11 2.06 4.88 13.59
N PHE A 12 1.92 3.61 13.99
CA PHE A 12 0.82 2.77 13.54
C PHE A 12 -0.45 3.06 14.33
N ASP A 13 -1.54 3.37 13.64
CA ASP A 13 -2.86 3.54 14.25
C ASP A 13 -3.35 2.25 14.92
N GLN A 14 -3.01 1.09 14.34
CA GLN A 14 -3.42 -0.22 14.84
C GLN A 14 -2.33 -1.27 14.59
N THR A 15 -2.13 -2.15 15.56
CA THR A 15 -1.20 -3.30 15.44
C THR A 15 -1.91 -4.58 15.86
N PHE A 16 -1.46 -5.72 15.29
CA PHE A 16 -2.03 -7.04 15.53
C PHE A 16 -1.01 -7.97 16.19
N LEU A 17 -1.50 -8.92 16.98
CA LEU A 17 -0.64 -9.86 17.72
C LEU A 17 0.02 -10.91 16.81
N ASP A 18 -0.67 -11.31 15.76
CA ASP A 18 -0.20 -12.28 14.79
C ASP A 18 -0.48 -11.82 13.35
N SER A 19 0.01 -12.55 12.39
CA SER A 19 -0.15 -12.24 10.97
C SER A 19 -1.37 -12.90 10.32
N TYR A 20 -2.08 -13.78 11.01
CA TYR A 20 -3.35 -14.33 10.53
C TYR A 20 -4.54 -13.40 10.77
N LEU A 21 -4.46 -12.53 11.75
CA LEU A 21 -5.56 -11.62 12.12
C LEU A 21 -6.89 -12.37 12.33
N ASN A 22 -6.83 -13.57 12.91
CA ASN A 22 -7.96 -14.48 13.07
C ASN A 22 -8.65 -14.89 11.76
N GLN A 23 -7.96 -14.81 10.64
CA GLN A 23 -8.47 -15.25 9.33
C GLN A 23 -8.02 -16.67 9.00
N GLU A 24 -8.72 -17.32 8.07
CA GLU A 24 -8.46 -18.71 7.67
C GLU A 24 -7.27 -18.85 6.71
N SER A 25 -6.87 -17.76 6.02
CA SER A 25 -5.74 -17.73 5.10
C SER A 25 -5.00 -16.40 5.15
N TRP A 26 -3.76 -16.41 4.63
CA TRP A 26 -2.93 -15.22 4.54
C TRP A 26 -3.54 -14.15 3.62
N GLU A 27 -4.16 -14.57 2.53
CA GLU A 27 -4.83 -13.68 1.57
C GLU A 27 -6.04 -13.01 2.21
N LYS A 28 -6.81 -13.74 3.01
CA LYS A 28 -7.92 -13.16 3.79
C LYS A 28 -7.41 -12.19 4.85
N ALA A 29 -6.28 -12.51 5.49
CA ALA A 29 -5.66 -11.61 6.46
C ALA A 29 -5.19 -10.30 5.80
N GLU A 30 -4.58 -10.38 4.62
CA GLU A 30 -4.18 -9.19 3.86
C GLU A 30 -5.38 -8.37 3.39
N SER A 31 -6.44 -9.04 2.89
CA SER A 31 -7.70 -8.38 2.54
C SER A 31 -8.33 -7.65 3.73
N MET A 32 -8.30 -8.24 4.91
CA MET A 32 -8.77 -7.61 6.14
C MET A 32 -7.95 -6.39 6.51
N LEU A 33 -6.61 -6.48 6.46
CA LEU A 33 -5.72 -5.35 6.73
C LEU A 33 -6.08 -4.14 5.85
N GLN A 34 -6.31 -4.39 4.57
CA GLN A 34 -6.62 -3.35 3.61
C GLN A 34 -8.00 -2.72 3.88
N THR A 35 -9.00 -3.55 4.17
CA THR A 35 -10.34 -3.08 4.51
C THR A 35 -10.34 -2.24 5.79
N GLU A 36 -9.62 -2.68 6.82
CA GLU A 36 -9.51 -1.94 8.08
C GLU A 36 -8.78 -0.60 7.90
N ALA A 37 -7.70 -0.57 7.11
CA ALA A 37 -6.98 0.67 6.82
C ALA A 37 -7.87 1.67 6.07
N ALA A 38 -8.62 1.24 5.06
CA ALA A 38 -9.55 2.08 4.33
C ALA A 38 -10.66 2.63 5.25
N ASN A 39 -11.29 1.77 6.04
CA ASN A 39 -12.32 2.17 6.99
C ASN A 39 -11.78 3.17 8.03
N LEU A 40 -10.56 2.95 8.52
CA LEU A 40 -9.93 3.84 9.48
C LEU A 40 -9.66 5.22 8.88
N ALA A 41 -9.11 5.27 7.66
CA ALA A 41 -8.85 6.52 6.97
C ALA A 41 -10.15 7.32 6.72
N ILE A 42 -11.23 6.66 6.31
CA ILE A 42 -12.55 7.28 6.11
C ILE A 42 -13.06 7.87 7.44
N ARG A 43 -12.99 7.11 8.54
CA ARG A 43 -13.38 7.61 9.86
C ARG A 43 -12.53 8.80 10.33
N LYS A 44 -11.20 8.75 10.13
CA LYS A 44 -10.29 9.85 10.48
C LYS A 44 -10.58 11.12 9.67
N ALA A 45 -11.06 10.97 8.44
CA ALA A 45 -11.51 12.09 7.62
C ALA A 45 -12.89 12.65 8.05
N GLY A 46 -13.56 12.05 9.03
CA GLY A 46 -14.90 12.45 9.47
C GLY A 46 -16.00 12.09 8.46
N LEU A 47 -15.72 11.15 7.55
CA LEU A 47 -16.60 10.75 6.45
C LEU A 47 -17.24 9.39 6.69
N GLN A 48 -18.27 9.11 5.88
CA GLN A 48 -18.91 7.81 5.78
C GLN A 48 -18.49 7.14 4.45
N LYS A 49 -18.70 5.82 4.33
CA LYS A 49 -18.40 5.09 3.08
C LYS A 49 -19.09 5.67 1.86
N GLN A 50 -20.31 6.14 2.02
CA GLN A 50 -21.16 6.71 0.97
C GLN A 50 -20.61 8.05 0.43
N ASP A 51 -19.76 8.72 1.20
CA ASP A 51 -19.12 9.98 0.78
C ASP A 51 -17.96 9.72 -0.18
N ILE A 52 -17.42 8.50 -0.19
CA ILE A 52 -16.29 8.12 -1.05
C ILE A 52 -16.81 7.74 -2.43
N ASN A 53 -16.42 8.48 -3.43
CA ASN A 53 -16.87 8.26 -4.80
C ASN A 53 -16.10 7.15 -5.51
N MET A 54 -14.84 6.89 -5.07
CA MET A 54 -13.94 6.00 -5.79
C MET A 54 -12.83 5.49 -4.86
N VAL A 55 -12.44 4.23 -5.01
CA VAL A 55 -11.28 3.66 -4.32
C VAL A 55 -10.24 3.18 -5.34
N PHE A 56 -9.00 3.60 -5.13
CA PHE A 56 -7.81 3.13 -5.83
C PHE A 56 -7.02 2.25 -4.89
N ALA A 57 -6.83 0.99 -5.27
CA ALA A 57 -6.19 0.06 -4.37
C ALA A 57 -5.30 -0.95 -5.10
N GLY A 58 -4.33 -1.48 -4.38
CA GLY A 58 -3.49 -2.55 -4.88
C GLY A 58 -2.75 -3.29 -3.79
N ASP A 59 -2.25 -4.44 -4.17
CA ASP A 59 -1.46 -5.34 -3.34
C ASP A 59 -0.39 -6.01 -4.21
N LEU A 60 0.37 -6.94 -3.65
CA LEU A 60 1.43 -7.66 -4.37
C LEU A 60 0.96 -8.98 -5.01
N LEU A 61 -0.26 -9.40 -4.76
CA LEU A 61 -0.83 -10.60 -5.36
C LEU A 61 -1.25 -10.33 -6.81
N ASN A 62 -1.13 -11.34 -7.65
CA ASN A 62 -1.56 -11.24 -9.04
C ASN A 62 -3.01 -10.79 -9.12
N GLN A 63 -3.27 -9.85 -10.04
CA GLN A 63 -4.59 -9.29 -10.32
C GLN A 63 -5.25 -8.58 -9.13
N CYS A 64 -4.45 -8.09 -8.16
CA CYS A 64 -4.95 -7.36 -6.98
C CYS A 64 -6.01 -8.18 -6.21
N ILE A 65 -5.73 -9.45 -5.94
CA ILE A 65 -6.69 -10.36 -5.31
C ILE A 65 -7.09 -9.86 -3.92
N SER A 66 -6.11 -9.49 -3.08
CA SER A 66 -6.42 -9.01 -1.73
C SER A 66 -7.27 -7.73 -1.75
N SER A 67 -6.96 -6.81 -2.65
CA SER A 67 -7.72 -5.56 -2.83
C SER A 67 -9.14 -5.82 -3.33
N THR A 68 -9.28 -6.63 -4.37
CA THR A 68 -10.58 -6.93 -4.97
C THR A 68 -11.52 -7.62 -3.99
N PHE A 69 -11.04 -8.65 -3.30
CA PHE A 69 -11.86 -9.40 -2.35
C PHE A 69 -12.08 -8.65 -1.03
N GLY A 70 -11.09 -7.91 -0.56
CA GLY A 70 -11.19 -7.13 0.66
C GLY A 70 -12.19 -5.97 0.54
N LEU A 71 -12.09 -5.22 -0.55
CA LEU A 71 -12.87 -3.98 -0.71
C LEU A 71 -14.23 -4.17 -1.35
N ARG A 72 -14.54 -5.35 -1.91
CA ARG A 72 -15.83 -5.64 -2.55
C ARG A 72 -17.05 -5.34 -1.68
N GLY A 73 -16.93 -5.51 -0.34
CA GLY A 73 -18.01 -5.24 0.61
C GLY A 73 -18.16 -3.75 0.98
N MET A 74 -17.33 -2.87 0.43
CA MET A 74 -17.46 -1.43 0.68
C MET A 74 -18.52 -0.77 -0.20
N ASP A 75 -18.90 -1.40 -1.31
CA ASP A 75 -19.85 -0.88 -2.29
C ASP A 75 -19.45 0.49 -2.87
N ILE A 76 -18.17 0.65 -3.16
CA ILE A 76 -17.57 1.85 -3.74
C ILE A 76 -16.93 1.47 -5.08
N PRO A 77 -17.07 2.29 -6.14
CA PRO A 77 -16.36 2.09 -7.40
C PRO A 77 -14.87 1.87 -7.19
N PHE A 78 -14.32 0.82 -7.78
CA PHE A 78 -12.98 0.31 -7.52
C PHE A 78 -12.11 0.31 -8.77
N LEU A 79 -10.88 0.80 -8.65
CA LEU A 79 -9.83 0.68 -9.65
C LEU A 79 -8.60 0.03 -9.04
N GLY A 80 -8.33 -1.21 -9.45
CA GLY A 80 -7.14 -1.96 -9.06
C GLY A 80 -5.90 -1.44 -9.74
N GLN A 81 -4.80 -1.33 -8.98
CA GLN A 81 -3.50 -0.89 -9.47
C GLN A 81 -2.42 -1.88 -9.07
N TYR A 82 -1.50 -2.14 -9.99
CA TYR A 82 -0.45 -3.13 -9.79
C TYR A 82 0.91 -2.57 -10.23
N GLY A 83 1.65 -2.02 -9.27
CA GLY A 83 2.96 -1.42 -9.50
C GLY A 83 3.98 -1.81 -8.42
N ALA A 84 3.76 -2.92 -7.71
CA ALA A 84 4.59 -3.38 -6.60
C ALA A 84 4.87 -2.22 -5.60
N CYS A 85 6.14 -1.85 -5.39
CA CYS A 85 6.51 -0.80 -4.44
C CYS A 85 6.01 0.60 -4.81
N SER A 86 5.62 0.84 -6.06
CA SER A 86 5.08 2.13 -6.51
C SER A 86 3.56 2.23 -6.37
N THR A 87 2.87 1.17 -5.97
CA THR A 87 1.39 1.12 -5.98
C THR A 87 0.77 2.22 -5.12
N MET A 88 1.32 2.52 -3.93
CA MET A 88 0.78 3.60 -3.10
C MET A 88 0.92 4.97 -3.77
N ALA A 89 2.05 5.25 -4.41
CA ALA A 89 2.22 6.47 -5.19
C ALA A 89 1.24 6.55 -6.37
N GLN A 90 1.03 5.43 -7.08
CA GLN A 90 0.05 5.36 -8.17
C GLN A 90 -1.37 5.63 -7.68
N THR A 91 -1.78 5.01 -6.57
CA THR A 91 -3.13 5.22 -6.01
C THR A 91 -3.35 6.66 -5.59
N LEU A 92 -2.34 7.30 -4.98
CA LEU A 92 -2.37 8.71 -4.60
C LEU A 92 -2.44 9.64 -5.83
N ILE A 93 -1.66 9.38 -6.87
CA ILE A 93 -1.68 10.14 -8.13
C ILE A 93 -3.08 10.07 -8.75
N MET A 94 -3.63 8.87 -8.91
CA MET A 94 -4.93 8.68 -9.54
C MET A 94 -6.05 9.32 -8.71
N ALA A 95 -6.04 9.13 -7.40
CA ALA A 95 -7.01 9.77 -6.50
C ALA A 95 -6.92 11.30 -6.58
N SER A 96 -5.71 11.87 -6.61
CA SER A 96 -5.50 13.32 -6.74
C SER A 96 -6.06 13.87 -8.07
N ILE A 97 -5.76 13.19 -9.18
CA ILE A 97 -6.26 13.60 -10.51
C ILE A 97 -7.79 13.57 -10.54
N MET A 98 -8.42 12.52 -10.00
CA MET A 98 -9.87 12.37 -10.01
C MET A 98 -10.57 13.42 -9.14
N VAL A 99 -9.96 13.80 -8.03
CA VAL A 99 -10.47 14.90 -7.20
C VAL A 99 -10.26 16.24 -7.88
N GLU A 100 -9.07 16.50 -8.41
CA GLU A 100 -8.74 17.77 -9.08
C GLU A 100 -9.59 18.03 -10.32
N CYS A 101 -9.88 17.00 -11.12
CA CYS A 101 -10.74 17.15 -12.30
C CYS A 101 -12.25 17.16 -11.99
N GLY A 102 -12.63 17.07 -10.71
CA GLY A 102 -14.02 17.09 -10.26
C GLY A 102 -14.81 15.80 -10.52
N ALA A 103 -14.14 14.70 -10.91
CA ALA A 103 -14.80 13.42 -11.10
C ALA A 103 -15.13 12.72 -9.76
N ALA A 104 -14.46 13.11 -8.68
CA ALA A 104 -14.73 12.66 -7.33
C ALA A 104 -14.65 13.82 -6.35
N ASN A 105 -15.55 13.88 -5.37
CA ASN A 105 -15.41 14.81 -4.24
C ASN A 105 -14.40 14.25 -3.23
N TYR A 106 -14.49 12.93 -2.98
CA TYR A 106 -13.56 12.20 -2.14
C TYR A 106 -13.15 10.89 -2.82
N ALA A 107 -11.86 10.61 -2.81
CA ALA A 107 -11.28 9.37 -3.30
C ALA A 107 -10.43 8.73 -2.20
N CYS A 108 -10.46 7.41 -2.10
CA CYS A 108 -9.65 6.66 -1.16
C CYS A 108 -8.51 5.97 -1.91
N ALA A 109 -7.28 6.14 -1.41
CA ALA A 109 -6.10 5.42 -1.86
C ALA A 109 -5.71 4.43 -0.76
N VAL A 110 -5.56 3.14 -1.08
CA VAL A 110 -5.19 2.11 -0.11
C VAL A 110 -4.32 1.04 -0.73
N THR A 111 -3.31 0.60 0.01
CA THR A 111 -2.47 -0.53 -0.41
C THR A 111 -2.16 -1.42 0.78
N SER A 112 -1.83 -2.67 0.48
CA SER A 112 -1.41 -3.65 1.47
C SER A 112 -0.23 -4.46 0.99
N SER A 113 0.43 -5.09 1.96
CA SER A 113 1.45 -6.09 1.73
C SER A 113 1.45 -7.07 2.91
N HIS A 114 1.58 -8.35 2.62
CA HIS A 114 1.65 -9.38 3.63
C HIS A 114 2.80 -10.34 3.33
N PHE A 115 3.67 -10.56 4.32
CA PHE A 115 4.87 -11.39 4.13
C PHE A 115 4.56 -12.80 3.62
N CYS A 116 3.54 -13.43 4.18
CA CYS A 116 3.21 -14.82 3.87
C CYS A 116 2.43 -15.00 2.56
N THR A 117 1.93 -13.94 1.95
CA THR A 117 1.33 -13.96 0.63
C THR A 117 2.39 -13.81 -0.46
N ALA A 118 2.60 -12.63 -0.98
CA ALA A 118 3.53 -12.36 -2.07
C ALA A 118 4.80 -11.60 -1.64
N GLU A 119 4.81 -10.92 -0.50
CA GLU A 119 5.86 -9.98 -0.12
C GLU A 119 7.22 -10.65 0.07
N ARG A 120 7.26 -11.88 0.60
CA ARG A 120 8.53 -12.58 0.86
C ARG A 120 9.37 -12.83 -0.40
N GLN A 121 8.75 -12.92 -1.58
CA GLN A 121 9.48 -13.08 -2.85
C GLN A 121 10.37 -11.88 -3.18
N PHE A 122 10.10 -10.73 -2.59
CA PHE A 122 10.89 -9.51 -2.73
C PHE A 122 11.98 -9.37 -1.65
N ARG A 123 12.07 -10.33 -0.73
CA ARG A 123 13.13 -10.36 0.29
C ARG A 123 14.28 -11.24 -0.17
N THR A 124 15.43 -10.66 -0.32
CA THR A 124 16.67 -11.37 -0.63
C THR A 124 17.72 -11.08 0.44
N PRO A 125 18.59 -12.05 0.77
CA PRO A 125 18.55 -13.46 0.36
C PRO A 125 17.48 -14.26 1.12
N LEU A 126 16.79 -15.15 0.42
CA LEU A 126 15.72 -16.00 0.98
C LEU A 126 16.27 -17.11 1.89
N GLU A 127 17.54 -17.49 1.72
CA GLU A 127 18.19 -18.57 2.48
C GLU A 127 18.19 -18.34 3.99
N TYR A 128 18.14 -17.08 4.41
CA TYR A 128 18.11 -16.74 5.84
C TYR A 128 16.72 -16.86 6.47
N GLY A 129 15.71 -17.20 5.69
CA GLY A 129 14.35 -17.45 6.17
C GLY A 129 13.77 -16.28 6.97
N SER A 130 13.46 -16.52 8.23
CA SER A 130 12.92 -15.49 9.13
C SER A 130 13.98 -14.58 9.77
N GLN A 131 15.26 -14.89 9.60
CA GLN A 131 16.35 -14.06 10.12
C GLN A 131 16.75 -13.04 9.06
N ARG A 132 16.93 -11.81 9.48
CA ARG A 132 17.39 -10.73 8.60
C ARG A 132 18.90 -10.58 8.73
N ALA A 133 19.58 -10.56 7.59
CA ALA A 133 20.93 -10.04 7.55
C ALA A 133 20.91 -8.55 7.92
N PRO A 134 21.97 -8.01 8.52
CA PRO A 134 22.04 -6.58 8.84
C PRO A 134 21.87 -5.65 7.64
N THR A 135 22.16 -6.15 6.45
CA THR A 135 22.04 -5.44 5.16
C THR A 135 20.72 -5.65 4.44
N ALA A 136 19.83 -6.51 4.97
CA ALA A 136 18.54 -6.79 4.35
C ALA A 136 17.62 -5.58 4.45
N GLN A 137 16.90 -5.31 3.38
CA GLN A 137 15.87 -4.29 3.37
C GLN A 137 14.70 -4.69 4.29
N TRP A 138 14.11 -3.69 4.92
CA TRP A 138 12.96 -3.90 5.78
C TRP A 138 11.67 -3.75 5.00
N THR A 139 10.90 -4.82 4.93
CA THR A 139 9.54 -4.83 4.38
C THR A 139 8.57 -5.16 5.51
N ALA A 140 7.37 -4.59 5.47
CA ALA A 140 6.37 -4.73 6.53
C ALA A 140 5.13 -5.48 6.05
N THR A 141 4.57 -6.32 6.92
CA THR A 141 3.20 -6.81 6.78
C THR A 141 2.28 -5.73 7.32
N ALA A 142 1.71 -4.93 6.43
CA ALA A 142 0.94 -3.76 6.78
C ALA A 142 0.00 -3.32 5.65
N SER A 143 -0.91 -2.42 5.98
CA SER A 143 -1.70 -1.67 5.03
C SER A 143 -1.70 -0.19 5.41
N GLY A 144 -1.72 0.67 4.41
CA GLY A 144 -1.83 2.11 4.55
C GLY A 144 -2.92 2.67 3.66
N SER A 145 -3.63 3.69 4.14
CA SER A 145 -4.70 4.33 3.40
C SER A 145 -4.72 5.84 3.62
N ALA A 146 -5.15 6.57 2.58
CA ALA A 146 -5.42 7.99 2.65
C ALA A 146 -6.73 8.32 1.95
N VAL A 147 -7.46 9.29 2.47
CA VAL A 147 -8.62 9.90 1.81
C VAL A 147 -8.20 11.26 1.26
N LEU A 148 -8.49 11.48 -0.02
CA LEU A 148 -8.19 12.72 -0.72
C LEU A 148 -9.48 13.48 -1.03
N GLY A 149 -9.44 14.80 -0.89
CA GLY A 149 -10.52 15.72 -1.18
C GLY A 149 -9.94 17.11 -1.49
N MET A 150 -10.78 18.08 -1.81
CA MET A 150 -10.35 19.45 -2.15
C MET A 150 -9.88 20.26 -0.92
N SER A 151 -10.06 19.75 0.28
CA SER A 151 -9.64 20.43 1.52
C SER A 151 -8.98 19.43 2.48
N GLY A 152 -7.97 19.87 3.24
CA GLY A 152 -7.27 19.08 4.22
C GLY A 152 -6.02 19.79 4.73
N ASP A 153 -5.44 19.27 5.80
CA ASP A 153 -4.23 19.83 6.43
C ASP A 153 -2.96 19.52 5.62
N ILE A 154 -2.99 18.46 4.82
CA ILE A 154 -1.88 18.03 3.97
C ILE A 154 -2.29 18.19 2.51
N GLN A 155 -1.43 18.82 1.72
CA GLN A 155 -1.69 19.07 0.29
C GLN A 155 -0.80 18.21 -0.59
N VAL A 156 -1.42 17.56 -1.57
CA VAL A 156 -0.70 16.99 -2.73
C VAL A 156 -0.50 18.13 -3.73
N ARG A 157 0.73 18.64 -3.86
CA ARG A 157 1.02 19.79 -4.75
C ARG A 157 1.30 19.39 -6.18
N HIS A 158 1.93 18.25 -6.37
CA HIS A 158 2.32 17.75 -7.68
C HIS A 158 2.13 16.24 -7.75
N ALA A 159 1.58 15.78 -8.86
CA ALA A 159 1.45 14.37 -9.20
C ALA A 159 2.32 14.12 -10.44
N THR A 160 3.56 13.67 -10.21
CA THR A 160 4.53 13.43 -11.29
C THR A 160 4.51 11.97 -11.68
N VAL A 161 4.23 11.69 -12.95
CA VAL A 161 4.34 10.35 -13.53
C VAL A 161 5.70 10.22 -14.20
N GLY A 162 6.51 9.29 -13.72
CA GLY A 162 7.83 9.01 -14.28
C GLY A 162 7.77 8.18 -15.56
N ARG A 163 8.94 7.95 -16.15
CA ARG A 163 9.13 7.06 -17.30
C ARG A 163 9.99 5.86 -16.88
N ILE A 164 9.80 4.74 -17.58
CA ILE A 164 10.64 3.56 -17.37
C ILE A 164 12.03 3.85 -17.93
N THR A 165 13.06 3.64 -17.09
CA THR A 165 14.46 3.78 -17.47
C THR A 165 15.23 2.56 -16.99
N ASP A 166 15.95 1.90 -17.91
CA ASP A 166 16.88 0.82 -17.56
C ASP A 166 18.23 1.42 -17.19
N LEU A 167 18.64 1.23 -15.95
CA LEU A 167 19.94 1.69 -15.43
C LEU A 167 20.99 0.58 -15.41
N GLY A 168 20.70 -0.57 -16.01
CA GLY A 168 21.63 -1.70 -16.11
C GLY A 168 21.91 -2.41 -14.78
N VAL A 169 21.06 -2.24 -13.76
CA VAL A 169 21.23 -2.93 -12.47
C VAL A 169 20.67 -4.34 -12.60
N THR A 170 21.56 -5.34 -12.53
CA THR A 170 21.24 -6.76 -12.68
C THR A 170 21.29 -7.54 -11.36
N ASP A 171 21.83 -6.96 -10.30
CA ASP A 171 21.97 -7.60 -9.00
C ASP A 171 20.64 -7.56 -8.23
N MET A 172 19.95 -8.70 -8.20
CA MET A 172 18.68 -8.87 -7.48
C MET A 172 18.81 -8.69 -5.96
N THR A 173 20.01 -8.81 -5.40
CA THR A 173 20.25 -8.62 -3.96
C THR A 173 20.38 -7.14 -3.60
N ASN A 174 20.49 -6.26 -4.59
CA ASN A 174 20.70 -4.83 -4.43
C ASN A 174 19.56 -4.00 -5.06
N MET A 175 18.33 -4.33 -4.73
CA MET A 175 17.15 -3.56 -5.19
C MET A 175 17.23 -2.07 -4.80
N GLY A 176 17.85 -1.75 -3.67
CA GLY A 176 18.03 -0.38 -3.21
C GLY A 176 18.80 0.50 -4.19
N ALA A 177 19.81 -0.05 -4.86
CA ALA A 177 20.57 0.70 -5.86
C ALA A 177 19.72 1.10 -7.08
N ALA A 178 18.88 0.18 -7.56
CA ALA A 178 17.95 0.46 -8.66
C ALA A 178 16.88 1.49 -8.25
N MET A 179 16.28 1.31 -7.06
CA MET A 179 15.20 2.18 -6.57
C MET A 179 15.68 3.59 -6.25
N ALA A 180 16.82 3.74 -5.58
CA ALA A 180 17.38 5.05 -5.22
C ALA A 180 17.74 5.87 -6.47
N SER A 181 18.37 5.24 -7.45
CA SER A 181 18.73 5.89 -8.69
C SER A 181 17.51 6.32 -9.50
N ALA A 182 16.46 5.50 -9.55
CA ALA A 182 15.20 5.85 -10.20
C ALA A 182 14.51 7.01 -9.50
N ALA A 183 14.41 6.97 -8.17
CA ALA A 183 13.79 8.04 -7.38
C ALA A 183 14.53 9.37 -7.49
N ALA A 184 15.87 9.34 -7.58
CA ALA A 184 16.68 10.56 -7.72
C ALA A 184 16.51 11.26 -9.09
N GLN A 185 15.99 10.55 -10.10
CA GLN A 185 15.74 11.11 -11.43
C GLN A 185 14.33 11.65 -11.60
N THR A 186 13.42 11.31 -10.70
CA THR A 186 12.04 11.79 -10.69
C THR A 186 11.91 13.07 -9.89
#